data_680c9e1651660b5079e166adf9bb582b
#
_entry.id   680c9e1651660b5079e166adf9bb582b
#
_cell.length_a   1.000
_cell.length_b   1.000
_cell.length_c   1.000
_cell.angle_alpha   90.00
_cell.angle_beta   90.00
_cell.angle_gamma   90.00
#
_symmetry.space_group_name_H-M   'P 1'
#
loop_
_entity.id
_entity.type
_entity.pdbx_description
1 polymer ?
#
loop_
_entity_poly.entity_id
_entity_poly.type
_entity_poly.pdbx_seq_one_letter_code
_entity_poly.pdbx_strand_id
1 'polypeptide(L)'
;MEKFWNWIKNEDTGETELYFEGPISDSTWYGDEITPGLFKDELSKHPGNLTVWLCSPGGDVFAASQIYTMLRNHKGRITVKIDSLAASAASVVAMAGDETLISPTGMIMCHDPSCIASGNKADMEKAIELLEEVKESIILSLIHISEPTRH
;
A
#
# COMPACT_ATOMS: atom_id res chain seq x y z
N MET A 1 -6.60 -20.32 -9.83
CA MET A 1 -6.43 -18.86 -9.74
C MET A 1 -5.73 -18.61 -8.42
N GLU A 2 -4.44 -18.33 -8.47
CA GLU A 2 -3.69 -18.01 -7.25
C GLU A 2 -4.14 -16.63 -6.78
N LYS A 3 -4.56 -16.56 -5.53
CA LYS A 3 -4.90 -15.29 -4.88
C LYS A 3 -3.58 -14.69 -4.38
N PHE A 4 -3.30 -13.42 -4.64
CA PHE A 4 -2.08 -12.75 -4.16
C PHE A 4 -2.22 -12.18 -2.75
N TRP A 5 -3.26 -12.49 -2.05
CA TRP A 5 -3.29 -12.37 -0.60
C TRP A 5 -3.59 -13.72 0.01
N ASN A 6 -2.89 -14.00 1.07
CA ASN A 6 -3.16 -15.16 1.90
C ASN A 6 -3.39 -14.69 3.33
N TRP A 7 -4.52 -15.04 3.89
CA TRP A 7 -4.84 -14.80 5.28
C TRP A 7 -4.49 -16.01 6.10
N ILE A 8 -3.62 -15.84 7.07
CA ILE A 8 -3.20 -16.89 7.98
C ILE A 8 -3.49 -16.42 9.41
N LYS A 9 -4.13 -17.29 10.20
CA LYS A 9 -4.23 -17.07 11.64
C LYS A 9 -2.99 -17.66 12.29
N ASN A 10 -2.22 -16.81 12.93
CA ASN A 10 -1.09 -17.25 13.75
C ASN A 10 -1.62 -17.92 15.01
N GLU A 11 -1.45 -19.23 15.13
CA GLU A 11 -1.97 -20.02 16.26
C GLU A 11 -1.26 -19.67 17.59
N ASP A 12 -0.01 -19.22 17.53
CA ASP A 12 0.78 -18.88 18.72
C ASP A 12 0.39 -17.52 19.31
N THR A 13 0.13 -16.53 18.45
CA THR A 13 -0.19 -15.15 18.89
C THR A 13 -1.68 -14.83 18.84
N GLY A 14 -2.46 -15.62 18.11
CA GLY A 14 -3.88 -15.36 17.84
C GLY A 14 -4.11 -14.21 16.84
N GLU A 15 -3.06 -13.59 16.34
CA GLU A 15 -3.12 -12.50 15.38
C GLU A 15 -3.41 -13.02 13.95
N THR A 16 -4.04 -12.17 13.17
CA THR A 16 -4.25 -12.43 11.75
C THR A 16 -3.09 -11.88 10.95
N GLU A 17 -2.55 -12.68 10.06
CA GLU A 17 -1.49 -12.30 9.14
C GLU A 17 -2.04 -12.23 7.71
N LEU A 18 -1.74 -11.14 7.02
CA LEU A 18 -2.04 -10.93 5.61
C LEU A 18 -0.74 -10.91 4.81
N TYR A 19 -0.60 -11.83 3.88
CA TYR A 19 0.46 -11.78 2.87
C TYR A 19 -0.03 -10.96 1.68
N PHE A 20 0.56 -9.79 1.51
CA PHE A 20 0.22 -8.81 0.50
C PHE A 20 1.31 -8.80 -0.56
N GLU A 21 1.13 -9.58 -1.62
CA GLU A 21 2.15 -9.82 -2.65
C GLU A 21 1.65 -9.44 -4.04
N GLY A 22 2.49 -8.82 -4.84
CA GLY A 22 2.20 -8.50 -6.24
C GLY A 22 1.89 -7.03 -6.53
N PRO A 23 1.54 -6.71 -7.78
CA PRO A 23 1.28 -5.35 -8.22
C PRO A 23 -0.05 -4.79 -7.68
N ILE A 24 -0.05 -3.48 -7.45
CA ILE A 24 -1.24 -2.72 -7.02
C ILE A 24 -1.90 -2.12 -8.26
N SER A 25 -3.20 -2.33 -8.42
CA SER A 25 -3.97 -1.84 -9.56
C SER A 25 -5.35 -1.34 -9.13
N ASP A 26 -5.97 -0.48 -9.92
CA ASP A 26 -7.35 -0.06 -9.76
C ASP A 26 -8.35 -1.13 -10.21
N SER A 27 -7.92 -2.05 -11.08
CA SER A 27 -8.71 -3.12 -11.66
C SER A 27 -7.89 -4.39 -11.86
N THR A 28 -8.55 -5.53 -11.93
CA THR A 28 -7.88 -6.81 -12.22
C THR A 28 -8.06 -7.19 -13.69
N TRP A 29 -6.97 -7.49 -14.37
CA TRP A 29 -6.97 -8.01 -15.74
C TRP A 29 -6.67 -9.50 -15.77
N TYR A 30 -5.74 -9.95 -14.95
CA TYR A 30 -5.29 -11.34 -14.87
C TYR A 30 -5.75 -12.03 -13.58
N GLY A 31 -6.28 -11.27 -12.63
CA GLY A 31 -6.74 -11.77 -11.33
C GLY A 31 -5.63 -11.91 -10.30
N ASP A 32 -4.47 -11.33 -10.56
CA ASP A 32 -3.28 -11.33 -9.70
C ASP A 32 -2.90 -9.93 -9.20
N GLU A 33 -3.68 -8.90 -9.52
CA GLU A 33 -3.48 -7.55 -9.02
C GLU A 33 -4.26 -7.32 -7.73
N ILE A 34 -3.69 -6.50 -6.86
CA ILE A 34 -4.31 -6.07 -5.63
C ILE A 34 -5.16 -4.83 -5.90
N THR A 35 -6.47 -4.97 -5.75
CA THR A 35 -7.39 -3.84 -5.95
C THR A 35 -8.01 -3.39 -4.63
N PRO A 36 -8.32 -2.07 -4.50
CA PRO A 36 -8.96 -1.56 -3.30
C PRO A 36 -10.29 -2.22 -2.96
N GLY A 37 -11.09 -2.56 -3.97
CA GLY A 37 -12.39 -3.19 -3.77
C GLY A 37 -12.28 -4.57 -3.13
N LEU A 38 -11.44 -5.42 -3.70
CA LEU A 38 -11.18 -6.75 -3.16
C LEU A 38 -10.53 -6.68 -1.77
N PHE A 39 -9.59 -5.77 -1.59
CA PHE A 39 -8.92 -5.56 -0.32
C PHE A 39 -9.89 -5.13 0.79
N LYS A 40 -10.82 -4.22 0.50
CA LYS A 40 -11.85 -3.77 1.43
C LYS A 40 -12.72 -4.90 1.92
N ASP A 41 -13.18 -5.75 1.00
CA ASP A 41 -14.06 -6.88 1.31
C ASP A 41 -13.35 -7.91 2.20
N GLU A 42 -12.09 -8.17 1.94
CA GLU A 42 -11.27 -9.08 2.74
C GLU A 42 -10.94 -8.49 4.12
N LEU A 43 -10.48 -7.24 4.17
CA LEU A 43 -10.13 -6.58 5.43
C LEU A 43 -11.30 -6.53 6.41
N SER A 44 -12.52 -6.36 5.91
CA SER A 44 -13.73 -6.29 6.74
C SER A 44 -14.03 -7.60 7.48
N LYS A 45 -13.52 -8.72 7.00
CA LYS A 45 -13.71 -10.06 7.61
C LYS A 45 -12.72 -10.32 8.75
N HIS A 46 -11.70 -9.50 8.90
CA HIS A 46 -10.62 -9.69 9.87
C HIS A 46 -10.49 -8.48 10.80
N PRO A 47 -11.45 -8.29 11.73
CA PRO A 47 -11.33 -7.25 12.74
C PRO A 47 -10.27 -7.64 13.77
N GLY A 48 -9.58 -6.66 14.34
CA GLY A 48 -8.55 -6.88 15.37
C GLY A 48 -7.15 -6.58 14.86
N ASN A 49 -6.13 -7.00 15.60
CA ASN A 49 -4.74 -6.76 15.24
C ASN A 49 -4.37 -7.53 13.97
N LEU A 50 -3.60 -6.89 13.12
CA LEU A 50 -3.23 -7.41 11.82
C LEU A 50 -1.74 -7.21 11.56
N THR A 51 -1.06 -8.27 11.14
CA THR A 51 0.28 -8.20 10.56
C THR A 51 0.17 -8.30 9.05
N VAL A 52 0.69 -7.31 8.34
CA VAL A 52 0.73 -7.27 6.87
C VAL A 52 2.16 -7.56 6.41
N TRP A 53 2.37 -8.72 5.80
CA TRP A 53 3.60 -9.06 5.11
C TRP A 53 3.57 -8.47 3.70
N LEU A 54 4.41 -7.49 3.44
CA LEU A 54 4.40 -6.71 2.20
C LEU A 54 5.55 -7.08 1.29
N CYS A 55 5.22 -7.51 0.07
CA CYS A 55 6.15 -7.71 -1.03
C CYS A 55 5.51 -7.23 -2.34
N SER A 56 5.77 -6.00 -2.75
CA SER A 56 5.11 -5.41 -3.91
C SER A 56 6.04 -4.48 -4.69
N PRO A 57 6.04 -4.55 -6.03
CA PRO A 57 6.72 -3.60 -6.89
C PRO A 57 6.00 -2.23 -6.96
N GLY A 58 4.83 -2.10 -6.35
CA GLY A 58 3.97 -0.93 -6.48
C GLY A 58 2.97 -1.06 -7.63
N GLY A 59 2.64 0.04 -8.25
CA GLY A 59 1.67 0.13 -9.33
C GLY A 59 0.86 1.43 -9.26
N ASP A 60 -0.47 1.32 -9.31
CA ASP A 60 -1.36 2.47 -9.27
C ASP A 60 -1.31 3.19 -7.91
N VAL A 61 -0.96 4.47 -7.94
CA VAL A 61 -0.80 5.28 -6.72
C VAL A 61 -2.12 5.60 -6.04
N PHE A 62 -3.21 5.76 -6.80
CA PHE A 62 -4.53 6.04 -6.22
C PHE A 62 -5.10 4.81 -5.54
N ALA A 63 -4.91 3.62 -6.14
CA ALA A 63 -5.25 2.36 -5.51
C ALA A 63 -4.46 2.14 -4.22
N ALA A 64 -3.15 2.40 -4.23
CA ALA A 64 -2.31 2.33 -3.04
C ALA A 64 -2.76 3.31 -1.95
N SER A 65 -3.13 4.54 -2.31
CA SER A 65 -3.65 5.54 -1.38
C SER A 65 -4.98 5.12 -0.73
N GLN A 66 -5.85 4.46 -1.48
CA GLN A 66 -7.08 3.90 -0.92
C GLN A 66 -6.79 2.76 0.06
N ILE A 67 -5.88 1.84 -0.27
CA ILE A 67 -5.45 0.75 0.61
C ILE A 67 -4.80 1.32 1.89
N TYR A 68 -3.92 2.30 1.75
CA TYR A 68 -3.36 3.05 2.89
C TYR A 68 -4.45 3.56 3.82
N THR A 69 -5.45 4.24 3.27
CA THR A 69 -6.56 4.80 4.05
C THR A 69 -7.38 3.71 4.74
N MET A 70 -7.61 2.58 4.09
CA MET A 70 -8.32 1.44 4.69
C MET A 70 -7.56 0.85 5.87
N LEU A 71 -6.24 0.68 5.74
CA LEU A 71 -5.38 0.20 6.82
C LEU A 71 -5.34 1.19 7.99
N ARG A 72 -5.16 2.50 7.71
CA ARG A 72 -5.16 3.55 8.75
C ARG A 72 -6.47 3.65 9.52
N ASN A 73 -7.59 3.35 8.90
CA ASN A 73 -8.92 3.35 9.52
C ASN A 73 -9.29 2.01 10.14
N HIS A 74 -8.43 1.01 10.06
CA HIS A 74 -8.66 -0.27 10.69
C HIS A 74 -8.69 -0.13 12.22
N LYS A 75 -9.60 -0.85 12.88
CA LYS A 75 -9.79 -0.69 14.34
C LYS A 75 -8.73 -1.36 15.19
N GLY A 76 -8.05 -2.37 14.64
CA GLY A 76 -6.95 -3.06 15.30
C GLY A 76 -5.60 -2.42 15.02
N ARG A 77 -4.58 -2.80 15.79
CA ARG A 77 -3.19 -2.41 15.51
C ARG A 77 -2.72 -3.06 14.21
N ILE A 78 -2.11 -2.27 13.35
CA ILE A 78 -1.49 -2.73 12.10
C ILE A 78 0.03 -2.75 12.24
N THR A 79 0.64 -3.92 12.05
CA THR A 79 2.09 -4.06 11.91
C THR A 79 2.40 -4.42 10.46
N VAL A 80 3.11 -3.57 9.75
CA VAL A 80 3.59 -3.89 8.40
C VAL A 80 4.99 -4.48 8.48
N LYS A 81 5.21 -5.60 7.84
CA LYS A 81 6.50 -6.25 7.71
C LYS A 81 6.91 -6.32 6.24
N ILE A 82 7.95 -5.60 5.87
CA ILE A 82 8.50 -5.64 4.52
C ILE A 82 9.40 -6.86 4.42
N ASP A 83 8.91 -7.88 3.73
CA ASP A 83 9.58 -9.16 3.58
C ASP A 83 10.77 -9.05 2.61
N SER A 84 10.53 -8.53 1.40
CA SER A 84 11.59 -8.35 0.41
C SER A 84 11.57 -6.96 -0.25
N LEU A 85 10.41 -6.49 -0.69
CA LEU A 85 10.31 -5.26 -1.47
C LEU A 85 9.03 -4.47 -1.16
N ALA A 86 9.18 -3.17 -0.91
CA ALA A 86 8.09 -2.20 -0.93
C ALA A 86 8.48 -1.05 -1.86
N ALA A 87 8.19 -1.20 -3.15
CA ALA A 87 8.63 -0.25 -4.16
C ALA A 87 7.51 0.66 -4.64
N SER A 88 7.87 1.90 -5.01
CA SER A 88 6.95 2.85 -5.63
C SER A 88 5.69 3.05 -4.78
N ALA A 89 4.49 2.87 -5.35
CA ALA A 89 3.22 3.00 -4.65
C ALA A 89 3.09 2.06 -3.42
N ALA A 90 3.79 0.91 -3.39
CA ALA A 90 3.81 0.03 -2.23
C ALA A 90 4.53 0.65 -1.03
N SER A 91 5.44 1.60 -1.23
CA SER A 91 6.05 2.35 -0.13
C SER A 91 5.00 3.17 0.65
N VAL A 92 3.99 3.69 -0.04
CA VAL A 92 2.85 4.38 0.60
C VAL A 92 2.05 3.40 1.47
N VAL A 93 1.76 2.21 0.96
CA VAL A 93 1.06 1.16 1.73
C VAL A 93 1.86 0.75 2.96
N ALA A 94 3.19 0.63 2.84
CA ALA A 94 4.06 0.29 3.97
C ALA A 94 3.93 1.28 5.14
N MET A 95 3.62 2.54 4.85
CA MET A 95 3.47 3.61 5.83
C MET A 95 2.11 3.62 6.55
N ALA A 96 1.21 2.75 6.18
CA ALA A 96 -0.09 2.64 6.84
C ALA A 96 -0.03 1.91 8.18
N GLY A 97 1.06 1.22 8.49
CA GLY A 97 1.25 0.53 9.76
C GLY A 97 1.37 1.49 10.96
N ASP A 98 0.90 1.04 12.11
CA ASP A 98 1.26 1.66 13.39
C ASP A 98 2.74 1.39 13.72
N GLU A 99 3.26 0.31 13.17
CA GLU A 99 4.65 -0.06 13.19
C GLU A 99 5.03 -0.66 11.84
N THR A 100 6.18 -0.26 11.30
CA THR A 100 6.72 -0.81 10.05
C THR A 100 8.10 -1.41 10.32
N LEU A 101 8.22 -2.70 10.05
CA LEU A 101 9.46 -3.47 10.20
C LEU A 101 9.96 -3.87 8.81
N ILE A 102 11.26 -3.90 8.66
CA ILE A 102 11.90 -4.35 7.43
C ILE A 102 12.84 -5.51 7.72
N SER A 103 12.81 -6.53 6.88
CA SER A 103 13.75 -7.65 6.99
C SER A 103 15.18 -7.18 6.68
N PRO A 104 16.23 -7.87 7.16
CA PRO A 104 17.61 -7.48 6.87
C PRO A 104 17.95 -7.42 5.38
N THR A 105 17.21 -8.15 4.55
CA THR A 105 17.35 -8.17 3.09
C THR A 105 16.24 -7.41 2.38
N GLY A 106 15.33 -6.82 3.14
CA GLY A 106 14.21 -6.04 2.61
C GLY A 106 14.66 -4.69 2.03
N MET A 107 13.88 -4.19 1.11
CA MET A 107 14.14 -2.92 0.43
C MET A 107 12.89 -2.08 0.35
N ILE A 108 13.02 -0.78 0.63
CA ILE A 108 12.04 0.24 0.28
C ILE A 108 12.60 1.07 -0.86
N MET A 109 11.83 1.27 -1.92
CA MET A 109 12.22 2.14 -3.02
C MET A 109 11.14 3.19 -3.28
N CYS A 110 11.54 4.44 -3.22
CA CYS A 110 10.70 5.57 -3.55
C CYS A 110 11.26 6.28 -4.79
N HIS A 111 10.38 6.74 -5.64
CA HIS A 111 10.71 7.55 -6.81
C HIS A 111 9.58 8.53 -7.10
N ASP A 112 9.86 9.54 -7.92
CA ASP A 112 8.84 10.49 -8.36
C ASP A 112 7.73 9.76 -9.15
N PRO A 113 6.46 10.18 -9.01
CA PRO A 113 5.36 9.59 -9.76
C PRO A 113 5.54 9.86 -11.26
N SER A 114 5.03 8.95 -12.07
CA SER A 114 5.03 9.08 -13.53
C SER A 114 3.68 8.72 -14.10
N CYS A 115 3.34 9.31 -15.24
CA CYS A 115 2.15 8.97 -15.99
C CYS A 115 2.44 9.00 -17.50
N ILE A 116 1.51 8.43 -18.28
CA ILE A 116 1.45 8.62 -19.72
C ILE A 116 0.32 9.61 -19.99
N ALA A 117 0.63 10.69 -20.68
CA ALA A 117 -0.36 11.69 -21.07
C ALA A 117 -0.36 11.88 -22.60
N SER A 118 -1.53 12.14 -23.15
CA SER A 118 -1.70 12.47 -24.57
C SER A 118 -2.76 13.54 -24.72
N GLY A 119 -2.59 14.43 -25.69
CA GLY A 119 -3.53 15.52 -25.92
C GLY A 119 -2.85 16.78 -26.42
N ASN A 120 -3.51 17.91 -26.22
CA ASN A 120 -2.98 19.22 -26.56
C ASN A 120 -2.12 19.80 -25.41
N LYS A 121 -1.61 21.03 -25.59
CA LYS A 121 -0.78 21.70 -24.59
C LYS A 121 -1.44 21.76 -23.21
N ALA A 122 -2.73 22.13 -23.15
CA ALA A 122 -3.43 22.26 -21.88
C ALA A 122 -3.59 20.90 -21.15
N ASP A 123 -3.73 19.80 -21.90
CA ASP A 123 -3.78 18.45 -21.35
C ASP A 123 -2.43 18.04 -20.75
N MET A 124 -1.33 18.45 -21.38
CA MET A 124 0.02 18.22 -20.84
C MET A 124 0.26 19.04 -19.55
N GLU A 125 -0.14 20.29 -19.52
CA GLU A 125 -0.02 21.14 -18.34
C GLU A 125 -0.79 20.56 -17.14
N LYS A 126 -2.03 20.07 -17.35
CA LYS A 126 -2.80 19.37 -16.32
C LYS A 126 -2.13 18.07 -15.84
N ALA A 127 -1.49 17.33 -16.73
CA ALA A 127 -0.78 16.13 -16.32
C ALA A 127 0.44 16.46 -15.43
N ILE A 128 1.13 17.55 -15.69
CA ILE A 128 2.23 18.04 -14.85
C ILE A 128 1.71 18.45 -13.46
N GLU A 129 0.64 19.23 -13.40
CA GLU A 129 0.03 19.65 -12.13
C GLU A 129 -0.41 18.43 -11.31
N LEU A 130 -1.05 17.44 -11.94
CA LEU A 130 -1.46 16.20 -11.27
C LEU A 130 -0.27 15.44 -10.69
N LEU A 131 0.84 15.34 -11.42
CA LEU A 131 2.05 14.67 -10.93
C LEU A 131 2.65 15.38 -9.71
N GLU A 132 2.62 16.71 -9.67
CA GLU A 132 3.06 17.51 -8.53
C GLU A 132 2.18 17.25 -7.30
N GLU A 133 0.85 17.26 -7.44
CA GLU A 133 -0.10 16.97 -6.36
C GLU A 133 0.07 15.53 -5.83
N VAL A 134 0.24 14.56 -6.72
CA VAL A 134 0.48 13.16 -6.34
C VAL A 134 1.81 13.03 -5.58
N LYS A 135 2.87 13.72 -6.04
CA LYS A 135 4.16 13.72 -5.36
C LYS A 135 4.05 14.29 -3.94
N GLU A 136 3.36 15.40 -3.75
CA GLU A 136 3.11 15.97 -2.42
C GLU A 136 2.37 15.00 -1.51
N SER A 137 1.34 14.32 -2.02
CA SER A 137 0.58 13.31 -1.29
C SER A 137 1.46 12.13 -0.84
N ILE A 138 2.34 11.65 -1.72
CA ILE A 138 3.32 10.60 -1.40
C ILE A 138 4.26 11.07 -0.29
N ILE A 139 4.81 12.26 -0.41
CA ILE A 139 5.71 12.86 0.58
C ILE A 139 5.03 12.93 1.95
N LEU A 140 3.78 13.39 2.00
CA LEU A 140 3.01 13.44 3.25
C LEU A 140 2.85 12.05 3.89
N SER A 141 2.58 11.01 3.12
CA SER A 141 2.50 9.65 3.64
C SER A 141 3.83 9.15 4.23
N LEU A 142 4.94 9.52 3.62
CA LEU A 142 6.29 9.13 4.05
C LEU A 142 6.78 9.91 5.29
N ILE A 143 6.35 11.17 5.45
CA ILE A 143 6.76 12.02 6.59
C ILE A 143 6.05 11.60 7.88
N HIS A 144 4.82 11.11 7.81
CA HIS A 144 4.05 10.69 9.00
C HIS A 144 4.69 9.57 9.83
N ILE A 145 5.75 8.93 9.34
CA ILE A 145 6.51 7.93 10.10
C ILE A 145 7.48 8.59 11.08
N SER A 146 7.96 9.78 10.76
CA SER A 146 8.97 10.46 11.56
C SER A 146 8.40 11.22 12.76
N GLU A 147 7.09 11.38 12.86
CA GLU A 147 6.44 12.00 14.00
C GLU A 147 5.69 10.96 14.84
N PRO A 148 6.11 10.74 16.11
CA PRO A 148 5.32 9.91 17.01
C PRO A 148 3.95 10.56 17.19
N THR A 149 2.91 9.90 16.74
CA THR A 149 1.53 10.32 16.99
C THR A 149 1.32 10.38 18.49
N ARG A 150 1.26 11.59 19.02
CA ARG A 150 0.74 11.82 20.37
C ARG A 150 -0.78 11.60 20.32
N HIS A 151 -1.21 10.51 20.89
CA HIS A 151 -2.60 10.32 21.28
C HIS A 151 -2.86 10.91 22.64
#